data_9abb657774f2ae126721e8ef94e18cea
#
_entry.id   9abb657774f2ae126721e8ef94e18cea
#
_cell.length_a   1.000
_cell.length_b   1.000
_cell.length_c   1.000
_cell.angle_alpha   90.00
_cell.angle_beta   90.00
_cell.angle_gamma   90.00
#
_symmetry.space_group_name_H-M   'P 1'
#
loop_
_entity.id
_entity.type
_entity.pdbx_description
1 polymer ?
#
loop_
_entity_poly.entity_id
_entity_poly.type
_entity_poly.pdbx_seq_one_letter_code
_entity_poly.pdbx_strand_id
1 'polypeptide(L)'
;DVYKRQVYNLRKSLGIIPVYKMVDTCAGEFEAVSPYYYSTYDETTESFPSDKKKVIVIGSGPIRIGQGIEFDYCSVHSVLSLEKAGIETIIINNNPETVSTDFDTSDKLYFEPLTEEDVYNIIELEKPDGVILQFGGQTAIKLANFLDSMHVPVLGTQPKYIDEAEDREKFDEMLEKLNIKRPKGKAVWSVKEGIEEANKLEYPLLSLIHI
;
A
#
# COMPACT_ATOMS: atom_id res chain seq x y z
N ASP A 1 -5.73 7.00 -13.59
CA ASP A 1 -5.42 7.97 -14.64
C ASP A 1 -5.19 7.25 -15.97
N VAL A 2 -6.07 7.48 -16.96
CA VAL A 2 -6.09 6.76 -18.25
C VAL A 2 -4.74 6.89 -18.99
N TYR A 3 -4.12 8.07 -18.95
CA TYR A 3 -2.84 8.33 -19.63
C TYR A 3 -1.68 7.57 -19.01
N LYS A 4 -1.59 7.48 -17.70
CA LYS A 4 -0.53 6.72 -17.02
C LYS A 4 -0.55 5.25 -17.42
N ARG A 5 -1.72 4.62 -17.43
CA ARG A 5 -1.87 3.22 -17.81
C ARG A 5 -1.53 2.99 -19.30
N GLN A 6 -1.88 3.93 -20.18
CA GLN A 6 -1.51 3.85 -21.59
C GLN A 6 0.00 3.94 -21.80
N VAL A 7 0.68 4.88 -21.12
CA VAL A 7 2.15 5.01 -21.16
C VAL A 7 2.83 3.77 -20.61
N TYR A 8 2.35 3.23 -19.49
CA TYR A 8 2.85 1.98 -18.91
C TYR A 8 2.75 0.82 -19.90
N ASN A 9 1.59 0.62 -20.49
CA ASN A 9 1.38 -0.47 -21.47
C ASN A 9 2.25 -0.30 -22.71
N LEU A 10 2.43 0.93 -23.19
CA LEU A 10 3.32 1.22 -24.32
C LEU A 10 4.77 0.89 -23.98
N ARG A 11 5.29 1.33 -22.84
CA ARG A 11 6.65 1.00 -22.38
C ARG A 11 6.84 -0.51 -22.30
N LYS A 12 5.91 -1.20 -21.68
CA LYS A 12 5.94 -2.67 -21.56
C LYS A 12 5.94 -3.37 -22.91
N SER A 13 5.16 -2.89 -23.88
CA SER A 13 5.13 -3.44 -25.24
C SER A 13 6.44 -3.21 -26.02
N LEU A 14 7.19 -2.18 -25.66
CA LEU A 14 8.51 -1.87 -26.20
C LEU A 14 9.66 -2.56 -25.45
N GLY A 15 9.36 -3.37 -24.44
CA GLY A 15 10.36 -4.01 -23.58
C GLY A 15 11.04 -3.07 -22.60
N ILE A 16 10.52 -1.85 -22.43
CA ILE A 16 11.05 -0.86 -21.47
C ILE A 16 10.39 -1.13 -20.12
N ILE A 17 11.02 -2.01 -19.34
CA ILE A 17 10.60 -2.39 -18.00
C ILE A 17 11.71 -2.03 -17.00
N PRO A 18 11.39 -1.65 -15.77
CA PRO A 18 12.41 -1.38 -14.78
C PRO A 18 13.14 -2.66 -14.39
N VAL A 19 14.42 -2.53 -14.12
CA VAL A 19 15.26 -3.51 -13.47
C VAL A 19 15.61 -3.05 -12.07
N TYR A 20 16.06 -3.94 -11.21
CA TYR A 20 16.33 -3.61 -9.81
C TYR A 20 17.79 -3.83 -9.49
N LYS A 21 18.43 -2.80 -8.95
CA LYS A 21 19.82 -2.81 -8.52
C LYS A 21 19.89 -2.87 -7.00
N MET A 22 20.91 -3.53 -6.50
CA MET A 22 21.24 -3.53 -5.09
C MET A 22 21.86 -2.19 -4.70
N VAL A 23 21.47 -1.66 -3.54
CA VAL A 23 22.10 -0.45 -2.99
C VAL A 23 23.51 -0.79 -2.54
N ASP A 24 24.51 -0.13 -3.13
CA ASP A 24 25.89 -0.25 -2.70
C ASP A 24 26.12 0.49 -1.37
N THR A 25 26.28 -0.28 -0.30
CA THR A 25 26.55 0.22 1.04
C THR A 25 28.03 0.30 1.37
N CYS A 26 28.90 -0.07 0.41
CA CYS A 26 30.36 -0.16 0.58
C CYS A 26 31.13 0.87 -0.23
N ALA A 27 30.45 1.87 -0.82
CA ALA A 27 31.05 2.94 -1.63
C ALA A 27 31.96 2.44 -2.76
N GLY A 28 31.67 1.28 -3.32
CA GLY A 28 32.47 0.64 -4.39
C GLY A 28 33.81 0.06 -3.92
N GLU A 29 34.12 0.07 -2.62
CA GLU A 29 35.37 -0.49 -2.10
C GLU A 29 35.32 -2.01 -2.00
N PHE A 30 34.16 -2.58 -1.76
CA PHE A 30 33.90 -4.02 -1.65
C PHE A 30 32.59 -4.36 -2.32
N GLU A 31 32.39 -5.65 -2.63
CA GLU A 31 31.11 -6.14 -3.10
C GLU A 31 30.04 -5.96 -2.00
N ALA A 32 29.03 -5.15 -2.29
CA ALA A 32 27.94 -4.92 -1.36
C ALA A 32 27.03 -6.15 -1.30
N VAL A 33 26.66 -6.55 -0.08
CA VAL A 33 25.62 -7.56 0.17
C VAL A 33 24.60 -6.90 1.08
N SER A 34 23.53 -6.37 0.48
CA SER A 34 22.45 -5.71 1.22
C SER A 34 21.10 -6.20 0.75
N PRO A 35 20.06 -6.17 1.60
CA PRO A 35 18.69 -6.52 1.19
C PRO A 35 18.01 -5.39 0.41
N TYR A 36 18.68 -4.28 0.18
CA TYR A 36 18.14 -3.05 -0.36
C TYR A 36 18.20 -2.98 -1.86
N TYR A 37 17.05 -2.74 -2.48
CA TYR A 37 16.91 -2.63 -3.92
C TYR A 37 16.19 -1.34 -4.31
N TYR A 38 16.51 -0.82 -5.49
CA TYR A 38 15.84 0.30 -6.12
C TYR A 38 15.67 0.05 -7.62
N SER A 39 14.66 0.63 -8.24
CA SER A 39 14.43 0.50 -9.67
C SER A 39 15.29 1.46 -10.48
N THR A 40 15.65 1.01 -11.66
CA THR A 40 16.31 1.80 -12.70
C THR A 40 15.95 1.25 -14.08
N TYR A 41 16.29 2.00 -15.14
CA TYR A 41 16.17 1.54 -16.52
C TYR A 41 17.58 1.26 -17.07
N ASP A 42 18.10 0.10 -16.70
CA ASP A 42 19.42 -0.39 -17.09
C ASP A 42 19.28 -1.74 -17.83
N GLU A 43 20.38 -2.33 -18.26
CA GLU A 43 20.39 -3.59 -19.04
C GLU A 43 20.18 -4.83 -18.15
N THR A 44 20.60 -4.79 -16.89
CA THR A 44 20.63 -5.97 -16.02
C THR A 44 20.00 -5.73 -14.66
N THR A 45 19.29 -6.75 -14.15
CA THR A 45 18.78 -6.76 -12.77
C THR A 45 19.76 -7.47 -11.83
N GLU A 46 19.79 -7.04 -10.57
CA GLU A 46 20.53 -7.67 -9.48
C GLU A 46 19.59 -8.31 -8.44
N SER A 47 18.29 -8.10 -8.57
CA SER A 47 17.30 -8.80 -7.77
C SER A 47 16.81 -10.05 -8.48
N PHE A 48 17.07 -11.21 -7.87
CA PHE A 48 16.65 -12.50 -8.37
C PHE A 48 15.57 -13.08 -7.45
N PRO A 49 14.35 -13.34 -7.94
CA PRO A 49 13.31 -13.98 -7.17
C PRO A 49 13.72 -15.40 -6.76
N SER A 50 13.40 -15.77 -5.53
CA SER A 50 13.55 -17.15 -5.05
C SER A 50 12.32 -17.98 -5.41
N ASP A 51 12.41 -19.31 -5.29
CA ASP A 51 11.26 -20.22 -5.43
C ASP A 51 10.56 -20.46 -4.07
N LYS A 52 10.95 -19.75 -3.03
CA LYS A 52 10.32 -19.88 -1.71
C LYS A 52 8.93 -19.24 -1.69
N LYS A 53 8.11 -19.72 -0.74
CA LYS A 53 6.88 -19.02 -0.38
C LYS A 53 7.21 -17.64 0.12
N LYS A 54 6.59 -16.60 -0.42
CA LYS A 54 6.95 -15.22 -0.10
C LYS A 54 5.73 -14.31 0.00
N VAL A 55 5.85 -13.31 0.86
CA VAL A 55 4.81 -12.30 1.09
C VAL A 55 5.42 -10.92 1.05
N ILE A 56 4.75 -10.02 0.33
CA ILE A 56 5.10 -8.59 0.31
C ILE A 56 4.31 -7.88 1.40
N VAL A 57 5.00 -7.09 2.22
CA VAL A 57 4.40 -6.14 3.18
C VAL A 57 4.63 -4.73 2.66
N ILE A 58 3.54 -4.00 2.43
CA ILE A 58 3.61 -2.61 1.97
C ILE A 58 3.69 -1.69 3.18
N GLY A 59 4.76 -0.90 3.25
CA GLY A 59 4.99 0.07 4.31
C GLY A 59 4.11 1.31 4.20
N SER A 60 4.24 2.22 5.16
CA SER A 60 3.43 3.43 5.26
C SER A 60 3.96 4.61 4.45
N GLY A 61 5.17 4.50 3.92
CA GLY A 61 5.87 5.67 3.38
C GLY A 61 6.27 6.67 4.47
N PRO A 62 6.51 7.93 4.12
CA PRO A 62 6.82 8.97 5.08
C PRO A 62 5.67 9.18 6.07
N ILE A 63 6.02 9.25 7.36
CA ILE A 63 5.04 9.52 8.43
C ILE A 63 4.47 10.94 8.24
N ARG A 64 3.16 11.07 8.29
CA ARG A 64 2.44 12.34 8.17
C ARG A 64 2.13 12.91 9.56
N ILE A 65 1.90 14.21 9.63
CA ILE A 65 1.43 14.86 10.87
C ILE A 65 0.15 14.17 11.34
N GLY A 66 0.13 13.76 12.61
CA GLY A 66 -1.00 13.04 13.22
C GLY A 66 -0.94 11.52 13.09
N GLN A 67 0.06 10.98 12.40
CA GLN A 67 0.37 9.54 12.40
C GLN A 67 1.53 9.26 13.36
N GLY A 68 1.45 8.14 14.05
CA GLY A 68 2.52 7.64 14.90
C GLY A 68 3.32 6.50 14.25
N ILE A 69 4.19 5.89 15.03
CA ILE A 69 5.03 4.77 14.60
C ILE A 69 4.27 3.43 14.57
N GLU A 70 3.00 3.41 14.93
CA GLU A 70 2.18 2.20 15.02
C GLU A 70 2.11 1.40 13.71
N PHE A 71 2.11 2.09 12.58
CA PHE A 71 2.11 1.42 11.26
C PHE A 71 3.43 0.70 11.01
N ASP A 72 4.55 1.33 11.34
CA ASP A 72 5.86 0.72 11.20
C ASP A 72 6.03 -0.47 12.15
N TYR A 73 5.61 -0.31 13.40
CA TYR A 73 5.58 -1.40 14.39
C TYR A 73 4.75 -2.59 13.88
N CYS A 74 3.56 -2.36 13.33
CA CYS A 74 2.73 -3.43 12.78
C CYS A 74 3.39 -4.11 11.57
N SER A 75 4.05 -3.34 10.70
CA SER A 75 4.79 -3.88 9.56
C SER A 75 5.95 -4.78 10.00
N VAL A 76 6.77 -4.34 10.96
CA VAL A 76 7.87 -5.14 11.53
C VAL A 76 7.34 -6.43 12.17
N HIS A 77 6.30 -6.35 13.00
CA HIS A 77 5.75 -7.54 13.64
C HIS A 77 5.09 -8.51 12.65
N SER A 78 4.54 -8.01 11.55
CA SER A 78 4.05 -8.83 10.45
C SER A 78 5.18 -9.62 9.81
N VAL A 79 6.29 -8.96 9.48
CA VAL A 79 7.48 -9.59 8.92
C VAL A 79 8.02 -10.66 9.86
N LEU A 80 8.29 -10.33 11.13
CA LEU A 80 8.78 -11.28 12.13
C LEU A 80 7.87 -12.52 12.29
N SER A 81 6.57 -12.34 12.11
CA SER A 81 5.60 -13.45 12.20
C SER A 81 5.68 -14.35 10.96
N LEU A 82 5.85 -13.77 9.79
CA LEU A 82 6.03 -14.49 8.53
C LEU A 82 7.34 -15.28 8.52
N GLU A 83 8.43 -14.68 8.95
CA GLU A 83 9.76 -15.33 9.07
C GLU A 83 9.71 -16.54 10.01
N LYS A 84 9.05 -16.41 11.17
CA LYS A 84 8.82 -17.53 12.09
C LYS A 84 8.01 -18.67 11.45
N ALA A 85 7.18 -18.36 10.46
CA ALA A 85 6.43 -19.35 9.69
C ALA A 85 7.24 -19.92 8.50
N GLY A 86 8.49 -19.49 8.30
CA GLY A 86 9.36 -19.93 7.21
C GLY A 86 9.00 -19.33 5.86
N ILE A 87 8.36 -18.17 5.85
CA ILE A 87 7.94 -17.43 4.65
C ILE A 87 8.96 -16.33 4.40
N GLU A 88 9.46 -16.23 3.17
CA GLU A 88 10.33 -15.14 2.73
C GLU A 88 9.57 -13.81 2.75
N THR A 89 10.20 -12.79 3.29
CA THR A 89 9.57 -11.49 3.53
C THR A 89 10.16 -10.42 2.63
N ILE A 90 9.29 -9.65 2.03
CA ILE A 90 9.66 -8.54 1.16
C ILE A 90 8.94 -7.29 1.66
N ILE A 91 9.66 -6.21 1.89
CA ILE A 91 9.07 -4.91 2.19
C ILE A 91 9.17 -3.99 0.98
N ILE A 92 8.12 -3.22 0.74
CA ILE A 92 8.15 -2.07 -0.19
C ILE A 92 7.87 -0.83 0.65
N ASN A 93 8.84 0.08 0.71
CA ASN A 93 8.70 1.34 1.44
C ASN A 93 9.63 2.41 0.86
N ASN A 94 9.23 3.67 0.93
CA ASN A 94 10.06 4.81 0.51
C ASN A 94 10.49 5.70 1.68
N ASN A 95 10.34 5.24 2.90
CA ASN A 95 10.87 5.91 4.09
C ASN A 95 12.15 5.18 4.55
N PRO A 96 13.33 5.79 4.39
CA PRO A 96 14.59 5.14 4.75
C PRO A 96 14.90 5.20 6.25
N GLU A 97 14.15 5.96 7.03
CA GLU A 97 14.43 6.21 8.45
C GLU A 97 13.35 5.60 9.34
N THR A 98 13.14 4.28 9.24
CA THR A 98 12.18 3.59 10.08
C THR A 98 12.61 2.14 10.29
N VAL A 99 12.17 1.50 11.37
CA VAL A 99 12.61 0.14 11.76
C VAL A 99 12.27 -0.92 10.72
N SER A 100 11.14 -0.77 10.02
CA SER A 100 10.78 -1.71 8.94
C SER A 100 11.75 -1.70 7.76
N THR A 101 12.57 -0.64 7.64
CA THR A 101 13.58 -0.51 6.59
C THR A 101 15.00 -0.79 7.06
N ASP A 102 15.18 -1.28 8.29
CA ASP A 102 16.48 -1.74 8.77
C ASP A 102 16.92 -3.00 8.02
N PHE A 103 18.25 -3.17 7.87
CA PHE A 103 18.83 -4.21 7.01
C PHE A 103 18.57 -5.64 7.48
N ASP A 104 18.21 -5.83 8.73
CA ASP A 104 17.93 -7.11 9.37
C ASP A 104 16.43 -7.37 9.60
N THR A 105 15.56 -6.52 9.07
CA THR A 105 14.11 -6.66 9.28
C THR A 105 13.44 -7.61 8.29
N SER A 106 13.83 -7.59 7.03
CA SER A 106 13.24 -8.45 5.99
C SER A 106 14.30 -9.04 5.07
N ASP A 107 13.95 -10.14 4.37
CA ASP A 107 14.86 -10.76 3.41
C ASP A 107 15.17 -9.83 2.22
N LYS A 108 14.19 -9.02 1.81
CA LYS A 108 14.35 -8.00 0.76
C LYS A 108 13.58 -6.73 1.09
N LEU A 109 14.15 -5.60 0.71
CA LEU A 109 13.50 -4.30 0.80
C LEU A 109 13.67 -3.54 -0.50
N TYR A 110 12.54 -3.12 -1.08
CA TYR A 110 12.50 -2.25 -2.24
C TYR A 110 12.22 -0.82 -1.80
N PHE A 111 13.19 0.07 -2.02
CA PHE A 111 13.02 1.51 -1.82
C PHE A 111 12.33 2.11 -3.04
N GLU A 112 11.00 2.00 -3.06
CA GLU A 112 10.20 2.46 -4.18
C GLU A 112 9.00 3.29 -3.72
N PRO A 113 8.54 4.22 -4.55
CA PRO A 113 7.30 4.92 -4.30
C PRO A 113 6.13 3.94 -4.18
N LEU A 114 5.21 4.25 -3.27
CA LEU A 114 4.02 3.42 -3.07
C LEU A 114 2.92 3.81 -4.09
N THR A 115 3.27 3.73 -5.37
CA THR A 115 2.35 3.96 -6.49
C THR A 115 1.88 2.63 -7.09
N GLU A 116 0.78 2.66 -7.82
CA GLU A 116 0.24 1.47 -8.49
C GLU A 116 1.26 0.82 -9.41
N GLU A 117 1.99 1.62 -10.20
CA GLU A 117 2.97 1.12 -11.18
C GLU A 117 4.19 0.51 -10.50
N ASP A 118 4.80 1.24 -9.54
CA ASP A 118 6.04 0.80 -8.90
C ASP A 118 5.82 -0.48 -8.08
N VAL A 119 4.75 -0.51 -7.31
CA VAL A 119 4.38 -1.70 -6.52
C VAL A 119 4.06 -2.90 -7.43
N TYR A 120 3.35 -2.67 -8.53
CA TYR A 120 2.99 -3.77 -9.43
C TYR A 120 4.19 -4.33 -10.20
N ASN A 121 5.17 -3.51 -10.58
CA ASN A 121 6.41 -3.99 -11.18
C ASN A 121 7.18 -4.95 -10.26
N ILE A 122 7.21 -4.66 -8.95
CA ILE A 122 7.83 -5.55 -7.96
C ILE A 122 7.02 -6.85 -7.82
N ILE A 123 5.69 -6.76 -7.80
CA ILE A 123 4.82 -7.94 -7.73
C ILE A 123 5.00 -8.83 -8.97
N GLU A 124 5.12 -8.25 -10.17
CA GLU A 124 5.39 -9.01 -11.40
C GLU A 124 6.77 -9.70 -11.37
N LEU A 125 7.78 -9.05 -10.80
CA LEU A 125 9.11 -9.62 -10.64
C LEU A 125 9.11 -10.75 -9.61
N GLU A 126 8.68 -10.46 -8.40
CA GLU A 126 8.81 -11.37 -7.23
C GLU A 126 7.76 -12.48 -7.22
N LYS A 127 6.59 -12.28 -7.81
CA LYS A 127 5.46 -13.22 -7.85
C LYS A 127 5.10 -13.76 -6.46
N PRO A 128 4.75 -12.88 -5.50
CA PRO A 128 4.47 -13.30 -4.13
C PRO A 128 3.20 -14.14 -4.04
N ASP A 129 3.12 -14.98 -3.00
CA ASP A 129 1.89 -15.70 -2.66
C ASP A 129 0.79 -14.78 -2.13
N GLY A 130 1.15 -13.57 -1.70
CA GLY A 130 0.21 -12.54 -1.29
C GLY A 130 0.86 -11.25 -0.84
N VAL A 131 0.03 -10.24 -0.67
CA VAL A 131 0.43 -8.88 -0.28
C VAL A 131 -0.34 -8.46 0.97
N ILE A 132 0.35 -7.92 1.96
CA ILE A 132 -0.23 -7.30 3.16
C ILE A 132 -0.12 -5.78 3.00
N LEU A 133 -1.24 -5.06 3.08
CA LEU A 133 -1.27 -3.61 2.89
C LEU A 133 -1.93 -2.84 4.04
N GLN A 134 -2.65 -3.51 4.92
CA GLN A 134 -3.40 -2.84 5.99
C GLN A 134 -2.52 -2.16 7.05
N PHE A 135 -1.25 -2.54 7.15
CA PHE A 135 -0.31 -1.95 8.10
C PHE A 135 0.40 -0.69 7.56
N GLY A 136 0.27 -0.41 6.28
CA GLY A 136 0.87 0.77 5.64
C GLY A 136 0.00 2.04 5.70
N GLY A 137 -1.05 2.05 6.52
CA GLY A 137 -1.95 3.19 6.68
C GLY A 137 -2.62 3.61 5.36
N GLN A 138 -3.05 4.86 5.29
CA GLN A 138 -3.79 5.39 4.14
C GLN A 138 -3.02 5.32 2.81
N THR A 139 -1.69 5.33 2.86
CA THR A 139 -0.87 5.26 1.64
C THR A 139 -0.97 3.87 0.99
N ALA A 140 -0.84 2.82 1.77
CA ALA A 140 -0.93 1.44 1.29
C ALA A 140 -2.38 1.03 0.98
N ILE A 141 -3.34 1.42 1.82
CA ILE A 141 -4.76 1.09 1.65
C ILE A 141 -5.32 1.59 0.31
N LYS A 142 -4.85 2.73 -0.19
CA LYS A 142 -5.23 3.25 -1.51
C LYS A 142 -4.92 2.30 -2.68
N LEU A 143 -3.97 1.39 -2.49
CA LEU A 143 -3.63 0.39 -3.50
C LEU A 143 -4.59 -0.81 -3.52
N ALA A 144 -5.49 -0.95 -2.54
CA ALA A 144 -6.33 -2.13 -2.38
C ALA A 144 -7.18 -2.43 -3.62
N ASN A 145 -7.91 -1.45 -4.13
CA ASN A 145 -8.77 -1.61 -5.29
C ASN A 145 -7.97 -1.89 -6.58
N PHE A 146 -6.79 -1.28 -6.71
CA PHE A 146 -5.89 -1.55 -7.82
C PHE A 146 -5.38 -3.00 -7.79
N LEU A 147 -4.86 -3.45 -6.66
CA LEU A 147 -4.35 -4.82 -6.49
C LEU A 147 -5.45 -5.87 -6.72
N ASP A 148 -6.66 -5.62 -6.25
CA ASP A 148 -7.82 -6.48 -6.50
C ASP A 148 -8.12 -6.56 -8.00
N SER A 149 -8.12 -5.43 -8.71
CA SER A 149 -8.34 -5.37 -10.16
C SER A 149 -7.27 -6.12 -10.97
N MET A 150 -6.07 -6.25 -10.41
CA MET A 150 -4.95 -6.99 -11.00
C MET A 150 -4.90 -8.45 -10.52
N HIS A 151 -5.89 -8.90 -9.75
CA HIS A 151 -6.00 -10.25 -9.20
C HIS A 151 -4.82 -10.66 -8.31
N VAL A 152 -4.22 -9.69 -7.62
CA VAL A 152 -3.16 -9.93 -6.64
C VAL A 152 -3.78 -10.39 -5.33
N PRO A 153 -3.36 -11.53 -4.75
CA PRO A 153 -3.89 -12.00 -3.48
C PRO A 153 -3.56 -11.02 -2.33
N VAL A 154 -4.58 -10.36 -1.79
CA VAL A 154 -4.44 -9.51 -0.59
C VAL A 154 -4.71 -10.35 0.64
N LEU A 155 -3.72 -10.43 1.52
CA LEU A 155 -3.79 -11.18 2.77
C LEU A 155 -4.36 -10.29 3.89
N GLY A 156 -5.09 -10.91 4.82
CA GLY A 156 -5.76 -10.21 5.91
C GLY A 156 -7.13 -9.68 5.48
N THR A 157 -7.37 -8.38 5.69
CA THR A 157 -8.65 -7.77 5.31
C THR A 157 -8.76 -7.66 3.80
N GLN A 158 -9.81 -8.25 3.24
CA GLN A 158 -10.02 -8.24 1.79
C GLN A 158 -10.34 -6.84 1.27
N PRO A 159 -9.93 -6.49 0.04
CA PRO A 159 -10.13 -5.16 -0.55
C PRO A 159 -11.58 -4.66 -0.48
N LYS A 160 -12.54 -5.54 -0.71
CA LYS A 160 -13.97 -5.24 -0.59
C LYS A 160 -14.34 -4.68 0.79
N TYR A 161 -13.83 -5.27 1.87
CA TYR A 161 -14.15 -4.81 3.22
C TYR A 161 -13.38 -3.56 3.62
N ILE A 162 -12.20 -3.36 3.02
CA ILE A 162 -11.46 -2.10 3.15
C ILE A 162 -12.28 -0.98 2.51
N ASP A 163 -12.79 -1.19 1.30
CA ASP A 163 -13.62 -0.24 0.58
C ASP A 163 -14.94 0.07 1.34
N GLU A 164 -15.58 -0.95 1.89
CA GLU A 164 -16.78 -0.79 2.73
C GLU A 164 -16.51 0.05 3.99
N ALA A 165 -15.30 -0.05 4.57
CA ALA A 165 -14.93 0.72 5.76
C ALA A 165 -14.49 2.16 5.44
N GLU A 166 -13.88 2.39 4.28
CA GLU A 166 -13.38 3.70 3.84
C GLU A 166 -14.47 4.57 3.20
N ASP A 167 -15.43 3.94 2.52
CA ASP A 167 -16.57 4.64 1.93
C ASP A 167 -17.64 4.96 2.97
N ARG A 168 -17.92 6.25 3.14
CA ARG A 168 -18.84 6.72 4.20
C ARG A 168 -20.25 6.18 4.05
N GLU A 169 -20.77 6.10 2.84
CA GLU A 169 -22.16 5.62 2.61
C GLU A 169 -22.26 4.12 2.88
N LYS A 170 -21.31 3.34 2.38
CA LYS A 170 -21.24 1.89 2.62
C LYS A 170 -21.04 1.57 4.09
N PHE A 171 -20.19 2.34 4.77
CA PHE A 171 -19.96 2.21 6.21
C PHE A 171 -21.24 2.50 7.01
N ASP A 172 -21.94 3.57 6.66
CA ASP A 172 -23.22 3.92 7.26
C ASP A 172 -24.28 2.83 7.08
N GLU A 173 -24.41 2.28 5.87
CA GLU A 173 -25.30 1.15 5.60
C GLU A 173 -24.93 -0.10 6.41
N MET A 174 -23.65 -0.37 6.57
CA MET A 174 -23.16 -1.50 7.39
C MET A 174 -23.57 -1.31 8.85
N LEU A 175 -23.38 -0.12 9.42
CA LEU A 175 -23.77 0.19 10.80
C LEU A 175 -25.29 0.05 11.00
N GLU A 176 -26.09 0.47 10.03
CA GLU A 176 -27.54 0.30 10.07
C GLU A 176 -27.97 -1.16 10.06
N LYS A 177 -27.38 -1.97 9.17
CA LYS A 177 -27.60 -3.43 9.12
C LYS A 177 -27.27 -4.14 10.44
N LEU A 178 -26.24 -3.66 11.13
CA LEU A 178 -25.79 -4.20 12.41
C LEU A 178 -26.52 -3.60 13.62
N ASN A 179 -27.47 -2.66 13.42
CA ASN A 179 -28.15 -1.89 14.49
C ASN A 179 -27.18 -1.15 15.42
N ILE A 180 -26.05 -0.72 14.91
CA ILE A 180 -25.07 0.09 15.66
C ILE A 180 -25.48 1.54 15.58
N LYS A 181 -25.67 2.18 16.75
CA LYS A 181 -26.06 3.58 16.83
C LYS A 181 -24.92 4.50 16.37
N ARG A 182 -25.23 5.43 15.48
CA ARG A 182 -24.34 6.47 15.00
C ARG A 182 -25.04 7.84 15.02
N PRO A 183 -24.30 8.95 14.96
CA PRO A 183 -24.90 10.26 14.69
C PRO A 183 -25.61 10.24 13.34
N LYS A 184 -26.79 10.85 13.27
CA LYS A 184 -27.48 11.01 11.99
C LYS A 184 -26.67 11.93 11.09
N GLY A 185 -26.49 11.55 9.84
CA GLY A 185 -25.74 12.32 8.85
C GLY A 185 -26.07 11.88 7.44
N LYS A 186 -25.78 12.72 6.47
CA LYS A 186 -25.91 12.40 5.05
C LYS A 186 -24.83 13.10 4.23
N ALA A 187 -24.27 12.40 3.27
CA ALA A 187 -23.43 13.00 2.26
C ALA A 187 -24.28 13.78 1.27
N VAL A 188 -23.84 14.99 0.90
CA VAL A 188 -24.54 15.87 -0.04
C VAL A 188 -23.53 16.45 -1.03
N TRP A 189 -23.96 16.63 -2.28
CA TRP A 189 -23.10 17.05 -3.38
C TRP A 189 -23.39 18.46 -3.89
N SER A 190 -24.40 19.13 -3.34
CA SER A 190 -24.75 20.49 -3.68
C SER A 190 -25.25 21.28 -2.47
N VAL A 191 -25.09 22.62 -2.52
CA VAL A 191 -25.57 23.51 -1.47
C VAL A 191 -27.08 23.38 -1.28
N LYS A 192 -27.84 23.22 -2.36
CA LYS A 192 -29.29 23.06 -2.30
C LYS A 192 -29.68 21.79 -1.53
N GLU A 193 -29.10 20.66 -1.91
CA GLU A 193 -29.30 19.39 -1.22
C GLU A 193 -28.87 19.47 0.25
N GLY A 194 -27.74 20.15 0.51
CA GLY A 194 -27.27 20.38 1.88
C GLY A 194 -28.25 21.11 2.76
N ILE A 195 -28.90 22.14 2.24
CA ILE A 195 -29.95 22.89 2.98
C ILE A 195 -31.19 22.01 3.22
N GLU A 196 -31.62 21.25 2.21
CA GLU A 196 -32.77 20.36 2.32
C GLU A 196 -32.54 19.27 3.39
N GLU A 197 -31.37 18.62 3.37
CA GLU A 197 -31.02 17.57 4.33
C GLU A 197 -30.75 18.16 5.74
N ALA A 198 -30.16 19.35 5.85
CA ALA A 198 -29.98 20.03 7.11
C ALA A 198 -31.32 20.30 7.84
N ASN A 199 -32.34 20.71 7.09
CA ASN A 199 -33.67 20.93 7.65
C ASN A 199 -34.37 19.64 8.12
N LYS A 200 -34.00 18.47 7.52
CA LYS A 200 -34.52 17.16 7.94
C LYS A 200 -33.81 16.60 9.18
N LEU A 201 -32.51 16.91 9.31
CA LEU A 201 -31.69 16.38 10.42
C LEU A 201 -31.83 17.14 11.72
N GLU A 202 -32.39 18.35 11.66
CA GLU A 202 -32.54 19.29 12.79
C GLU A 202 -31.21 19.88 13.28
N TYR A 203 -31.28 21.10 13.84
CA TYR A 203 -30.11 21.83 14.35
C TYR A 203 -29.88 21.57 15.85
N PRO A 204 -28.61 21.59 16.34
CA PRO A 204 -27.36 21.98 15.67
C PRO A 204 -26.77 20.86 14.77
N LEU A 205 -26.10 21.27 13.69
CA LEU A 205 -25.45 20.37 12.72
C LEU A 205 -23.97 20.67 12.59
N LEU A 206 -23.18 19.62 12.32
CA LEU A 206 -21.78 19.74 11.94
C LEU A 206 -21.65 19.47 10.44
N SER A 207 -21.12 20.44 9.70
CA SER A 207 -20.78 20.29 8.28
C SER A 207 -19.29 19.99 8.15
N LEU A 208 -18.96 18.92 7.41
CA LEU A 208 -17.61 18.55 7.06
C LEU A 208 -17.47 18.65 5.54
N ILE A 209 -16.49 19.41 5.08
CA ILE A 209 -16.15 19.54 3.67
C ILE A 209 -14.85 18.81 3.44
N HIS A 210 -14.85 17.83 2.53
CA HIS A 210 -13.64 17.26 2.00
C HIS A 210 -13.24 18.04 0.76
N ILE A 211 -12.12 18.72 0.85
CA ILE A 211 -11.50 19.47 -0.25
C ILE A 211 -10.56 18.54 -1.00
#